data_f4ce37332506ab2d9b845c787d9acde4
#
_entry.id   f4ce37332506ab2d9b845c787d9acde4
#
_cell.length_a   1.000
_cell.length_b   1.000
_cell.length_c   1.000
_cell.angle_alpha   90.00
_cell.angle_beta   90.00
_cell.angle_gamma   90.00
#
_symmetry.space_group_name_H-M   'P 1'
#
loop_
_entity.id
_entity.type
_entity.pdbx_description
1 polymer ?
#
loop_
_entity_poly.entity_id
_entity_poly.type
_entity_poly.pdbx_seq_one_letter_code
_entity_poly.pdbx_strand_id
1 'polypeptide(L)'
;LIANYENLPNVAEARNDCTDFCFYVAETLIHIDHRLKRSQLRAVAFGGEAFADEFQRLQGRLESLSARCNHFVAPELPAALPLDGLVTTNRDDKAYCADVERLKGHIRKGDIFQVVPSRCFSLPCPQPLLAYRQLKKTNPSPYMFYMNDREFTLFGASPESAVKFETHTRQVEMYPIAGTRRRGLNADGSINLDLDGRIELDLRQDSKETAEHLMLVDLARNDLSRVCRPESVEVVSLMDIKRFSHIMHICSTVTGQVDPHMTAFDVFTSAFPAGTLSGAPKPRAIEIIDELEPADRGIYGGTVGYFDFSGNLDMAIAIRTAFIRDHEASVQAGAGIVLDSVPASEWQETRNKAEASVE
;
A
#
# COMPACT_ATOMS: atom_id res chain seq x y z
N LEU A 1 15.51 -1.06 -6.18
CA LEU A 1 15.87 -0.60 -4.82
C LEU A 1 16.32 -1.75 -3.92
N ILE A 2 15.57 -2.86 -3.85
CA ILE A 2 15.89 -3.98 -2.95
C ILE A 2 17.26 -4.61 -3.23
N ALA A 3 17.69 -4.69 -4.47
CA ALA A 3 19.00 -5.24 -4.84
C ALA A 3 20.19 -4.44 -4.26
N ASN A 4 19.94 -3.23 -3.72
CA ASN A 4 20.96 -2.46 -3.00
C ASN A 4 21.15 -2.93 -1.55
N TYR A 5 20.22 -3.72 -1.01
CA TYR A 5 20.22 -4.15 0.40
C TYR A 5 20.23 -5.66 0.56
N GLU A 6 19.72 -6.39 -0.43
CA GLU A 6 19.67 -7.86 -0.44
C GLU A 6 20.43 -8.40 -1.65
N ASN A 7 21.13 -9.51 -1.46
CA ASN A 7 21.78 -10.19 -2.57
C ASN A 7 20.75 -11.03 -3.35
N LEU A 8 20.40 -10.57 -4.54
CA LEU A 8 19.41 -11.20 -5.43
C LEU A 8 20.10 -11.59 -6.76
N PRO A 9 20.93 -12.64 -6.77
CA PRO A 9 21.78 -12.96 -7.93
C PRO A 9 20.99 -13.39 -9.18
N ASN A 10 19.73 -13.81 -9.01
CA ASN A 10 18.90 -14.33 -10.09
C ASN A 10 17.83 -13.33 -10.57
N VAL A 11 17.84 -12.09 -10.05
CA VAL A 11 16.94 -11.03 -10.52
C VAL A 11 17.59 -10.31 -11.70
N ALA A 12 16.85 -10.21 -12.80
CA ALA A 12 17.30 -9.53 -14.01
C ALA A 12 17.42 -8.00 -13.82
N GLU A 13 18.11 -7.32 -14.73
CA GLU A 13 18.06 -5.86 -14.80
C GLU A 13 16.64 -5.39 -15.11
N ALA A 14 16.30 -4.17 -14.63
CA ALA A 14 14.98 -3.60 -14.81
C ALA A 14 14.58 -3.55 -16.29
N ARG A 15 13.36 -3.97 -16.59
CA ARG A 15 12.75 -4.04 -17.91
C ARG A 15 11.80 -2.88 -18.20
N ASN A 16 11.66 -1.95 -17.26
CA ASN A 16 10.84 -0.75 -17.39
C ASN A 16 11.65 0.52 -17.09
N ASP A 17 11.06 1.67 -17.35
CA ASP A 17 11.65 2.99 -17.15
C ASP A 17 11.18 3.68 -15.86
N CYS A 18 10.54 2.95 -14.94
CA CYS A 18 10.16 3.48 -13.64
C CYS A 18 11.39 3.77 -12.80
N THR A 19 11.43 4.93 -12.18
CA THR A 19 12.46 5.26 -11.19
C THR A 19 12.31 4.41 -9.95
N ASP A 20 13.44 3.94 -9.39
CA ASP A 20 13.45 3.15 -8.15
C ASP A 20 12.85 3.91 -6.96
N PHE A 21 13.03 5.22 -6.92
CA PHE A 21 12.46 6.11 -5.91
C PHE A 21 12.30 7.53 -6.45
N CYS A 22 11.32 8.24 -5.93
CA CYS A 22 11.06 9.64 -6.23
C CYS A 22 10.72 10.38 -4.93
N PHE A 23 11.50 11.40 -4.61
CA PHE A 23 11.28 12.24 -3.44
C PHE A 23 10.93 13.67 -3.85
N TYR A 24 9.89 14.20 -3.21
CA TYR A 24 9.50 15.59 -3.35
C TYR A 24 9.75 16.33 -2.05
N VAL A 25 10.40 17.48 -2.13
CA VAL A 25 10.46 18.40 -1.00
C VAL A 25 9.23 19.30 -1.05
N ALA A 26 8.35 19.14 -0.07
CA ALA A 26 7.13 19.92 0.02
C ALA A 26 7.44 21.34 0.52
N GLU A 27 7.62 22.27 -0.40
CA GLU A 27 7.89 23.68 -0.11
C GLU A 27 6.70 24.38 0.58
N THR A 28 5.47 24.06 0.16
CA THR A 28 4.24 24.60 0.74
C THR A 28 3.23 23.48 1.00
N LEU A 29 2.61 23.51 2.18
CA LEU A 29 1.66 22.51 2.65
C LEU A 29 0.37 23.15 3.10
N ILE A 30 -0.76 22.52 2.78
CA ILE A 30 -2.05 22.75 3.40
C ILE A 30 -2.33 21.54 4.31
N HIS A 31 -2.27 21.74 5.61
CA HIS A 31 -2.59 20.72 6.59
C HIS A 31 -4.03 20.92 7.09
N ILE A 32 -4.87 19.89 6.91
CA ILE A 32 -6.27 19.93 7.33
C ILE A 32 -6.48 18.85 8.41
N ASP A 33 -6.78 19.29 9.62
CA ASP A 33 -7.18 18.41 10.72
C ASP A 33 -8.71 18.37 10.80
N HIS A 34 -9.30 17.26 10.35
CA HIS A 34 -10.74 17.08 10.35
C HIS A 34 -11.34 16.93 11.75
N ARG A 35 -10.57 16.40 12.72
CA ARG A 35 -11.00 16.24 14.11
C ARG A 35 -11.08 17.58 14.82
N LEU A 36 -10.05 18.41 14.66
CA LEU A 36 -9.99 19.74 15.26
C LEU A 36 -10.67 20.79 14.39
N LYS A 37 -11.16 20.45 13.20
CA LYS A 37 -11.75 21.37 12.21
C LYS A 37 -10.84 22.58 11.94
N ARG A 38 -9.54 22.32 11.81
CA ARG A 38 -8.51 23.33 11.65
C ARG A 38 -7.72 23.09 10.38
N SER A 39 -7.49 24.18 9.63
CA SER A 39 -6.59 24.18 8.48
C SER A 39 -5.39 25.08 8.77
N GLN A 40 -4.21 24.67 8.34
CA GLN A 40 -2.96 25.41 8.48
C GLN A 40 -2.24 25.44 7.14
N LEU A 41 -1.79 26.61 6.73
CA LEU A 41 -0.87 26.79 5.62
C LEU A 41 0.54 26.87 6.20
N ARG A 42 1.47 26.10 5.66
CA ARG A 42 2.87 26.03 6.08
C ARG A 42 3.75 26.16 4.85
N ALA A 43 4.91 26.81 5.03
CA ALA A 43 5.96 26.80 4.02
C ALA A 43 7.30 26.56 4.70
N VAL A 44 8.25 26.03 3.94
CA VAL A 44 9.62 25.73 4.37
C VAL A 44 10.55 26.57 3.51
N ALA A 45 11.28 27.49 4.14
CA ALA A 45 12.38 28.22 3.51
C ALA A 45 13.70 27.60 3.94
N PHE A 46 14.56 27.32 2.98
CA PHE A 46 15.92 26.83 3.27
C PHE A 46 16.84 27.99 3.56
N GLY A 47 17.76 27.80 4.54
CA GLY A 47 18.80 28.77 4.86
C GLY A 47 19.79 28.96 3.70
N GLY A 48 20.45 30.12 3.67
CA GLY A 48 21.48 30.44 2.66
C GLY A 48 21.45 31.91 2.28
N GLU A 49 22.27 32.29 1.30
CA GLU A 49 22.38 33.70 0.84
C GLU A 49 21.05 34.28 0.30
N ALA A 50 20.23 33.43 -0.32
CA ALA A 50 18.93 33.84 -0.88
C ALA A 50 17.76 33.73 0.12
N PHE A 51 17.99 33.50 1.41
CA PHE A 51 16.93 33.24 2.39
C PHE A 51 15.88 34.36 2.46
N ALA A 52 16.30 35.63 2.41
CA ALA A 52 15.37 36.77 2.52
C ALA A 52 14.39 36.82 1.34
N ASP A 53 14.87 36.64 0.13
CA ASP A 53 14.07 36.64 -1.10
C ASP A 53 13.13 35.43 -1.12
N GLU A 54 13.65 34.27 -0.73
CA GLU A 54 12.91 33.03 -0.61
C GLU A 54 11.78 33.14 0.41
N PHE A 55 12.05 33.73 1.56
CA PHE A 55 11.04 33.96 2.59
C PHE A 55 9.90 34.89 2.09
N GLN A 56 10.24 35.98 1.42
CA GLN A 56 9.23 36.88 0.83
C GLN A 56 8.40 36.20 -0.25
N ARG A 57 9.04 35.43 -1.12
CA ARG A 57 8.35 34.62 -2.16
C ARG A 57 7.35 33.65 -1.55
N LEU A 58 7.76 32.92 -0.51
CA LEU A 58 6.92 31.95 0.19
C LEU A 58 5.77 32.61 0.94
N GLN A 59 6.00 33.77 1.56
CA GLN A 59 4.96 34.54 2.22
C GLN A 59 3.85 34.93 1.21
N GLY A 60 4.24 35.52 0.08
CA GLY A 60 3.28 35.84 -0.99
C GLY A 60 2.53 34.64 -1.54
N ARG A 61 3.21 33.48 -1.63
CA ARG A 61 2.57 32.22 -2.02
C ARG A 61 1.53 31.76 -1.00
N LEU A 62 1.82 31.82 0.31
CA LEU A 62 0.87 31.47 1.37
C LEU A 62 -0.36 32.37 1.37
N GLU A 63 -0.18 33.68 1.17
CA GLU A 63 -1.27 34.66 1.06
C GLU A 63 -2.16 34.33 -0.15
N SER A 64 -1.56 34.06 -1.31
CA SER A 64 -2.28 33.65 -2.51
C SER A 64 -3.06 32.36 -2.32
N LEU A 65 -2.45 31.35 -1.69
CA LEU A 65 -3.11 30.07 -1.38
C LEU A 65 -4.26 30.27 -0.41
N SER A 66 -4.12 31.12 0.62
CA SER A 66 -5.17 31.44 1.57
C SER A 66 -6.38 32.07 0.88
N ALA A 67 -6.14 33.04 0.01
CA ALA A 67 -7.20 33.67 -0.77
C ALA A 67 -7.93 32.67 -1.67
N ARG A 68 -7.20 31.80 -2.36
CA ARG A 68 -7.78 30.75 -3.21
C ARG A 68 -8.59 29.72 -2.43
N CYS A 69 -8.13 29.31 -1.26
CA CYS A 69 -8.86 28.37 -0.40
C CYS A 69 -10.20 28.96 0.08
N ASN A 70 -10.23 30.25 0.41
CA ASN A 70 -11.45 30.92 0.88
C ASN A 70 -12.51 31.08 -0.22
N HIS A 71 -12.12 31.09 -1.49
CA HIS A 71 -12.99 31.24 -2.64
C HIS A 71 -13.11 29.99 -3.51
N PHE A 72 -12.64 28.83 -3.00
CA PHE A 72 -12.66 27.58 -3.75
C PHE A 72 -14.10 27.06 -3.93
N VAL A 73 -14.49 26.90 -5.18
CA VAL A 73 -15.72 26.20 -5.58
C VAL A 73 -15.31 24.87 -6.22
N ALA A 74 -15.79 23.78 -5.65
CA ALA A 74 -15.50 22.46 -6.22
C ALA A 74 -16.15 22.34 -7.61
N PRO A 75 -15.40 21.92 -8.64
CA PRO A 75 -15.97 21.70 -9.96
C PRO A 75 -16.99 20.55 -9.93
N GLU A 76 -18.02 20.67 -10.75
CA GLU A 76 -18.94 19.54 -10.98
C GLU A 76 -18.19 18.36 -11.59
N LEU A 77 -18.59 17.16 -11.17
CA LEU A 77 -18.02 15.94 -11.75
C LEU A 77 -18.74 15.64 -13.07
N PRO A 78 -18.01 15.39 -14.16
CA PRO A 78 -18.62 14.84 -15.36
C PRO A 78 -19.26 13.48 -15.09
N ALA A 79 -20.14 13.04 -15.95
CA ALA A 79 -20.71 11.70 -15.89
C ALA A 79 -19.59 10.65 -16.00
N ALA A 80 -19.76 9.53 -15.29
CA ALA A 80 -18.87 8.39 -15.42
C ALA A 80 -18.88 7.87 -16.87
N LEU A 81 -17.71 7.55 -17.38
CA LEU A 81 -17.58 6.89 -18.68
C LEU A 81 -17.87 5.39 -18.49
N PRO A 82 -18.66 4.75 -19.37
CA PRO A 82 -18.81 3.30 -19.33
C PRO A 82 -17.47 2.66 -19.71
N LEU A 83 -16.99 1.75 -18.87
CA LEU A 83 -15.70 1.05 -19.05
C LEU A 83 -15.85 -0.37 -19.57
N ASP A 84 -17.07 -0.80 -19.90
CA ASP A 84 -17.38 -2.14 -20.39
C ASP A 84 -16.52 -2.50 -21.62
N GLY A 85 -15.70 -3.54 -21.48
CA GLY A 85 -14.83 -4.05 -22.54
C GLY A 85 -13.54 -3.26 -22.77
N LEU A 86 -13.26 -2.20 -22.00
CA LEU A 86 -12.03 -1.40 -22.13
C LEU A 86 -10.88 -1.88 -21.23
N VAL A 87 -11.17 -2.74 -20.24
CA VAL A 87 -10.15 -3.26 -19.33
C VAL A 87 -9.41 -4.41 -19.98
N THR A 88 -8.10 -4.29 -20.08
CA THR A 88 -7.19 -5.34 -20.57
C THR A 88 -6.34 -5.89 -19.43
N THR A 89 -5.73 -7.04 -19.61
CA THR A 89 -4.78 -7.60 -18.62
C THR A 89 -3.58 -8.23 -19.29
N ASN A 90 -2.41 -8.12 -18.66
CA ASN A 90 -1.16 -8.71 -19.15
C ASN A 90 -1.07 -10.24 -18.92
N ARG A 91 -1.97 -10.82 -18.13
CA ARG A 91 -2.06 -12.25 -17.81
C ARG A 91 -3.51 -12.68 -17.85
N ASP A 92 -3.86 -13.59 -18.74
CA ASP A 92 -5.19 -14.17 -18.77
C ASP A 92 -5.42 -15.16 -17.62
N ASP A 93 -6.64 -15.60 -17.47
CA ASP A 93 -7.10 -16.47 -16.38
C ASP A 93 -6.40 -17.82 -16.36
N LYS A 94 -6.19 -18.41 -17.56
CA LYS A 94 -5.55 -19.72 -17.70
C LYS A 94 -4.07 -19.65 -17.36
N ALA A 95 -3.39 -18.61 -17.84
CA ALA A 95 -1.99 -18.38 -17.56
C ALA A 95 -1.76 -18.15 -16.06
N TYR A 96 -2.60 -17.31 -15.42
CA TYR A 96 -2.49 -17.07 -13.98
C TYR A 96 -2.75 -18.33 -13.15
N CYS A 97 -3.77 -19.13 -13.50
CA CYS A 97 -4.03 -20.40 -12.82
C CYS A 97 -2.86 -21.41 -12.99
N ALA A 98 -2.22 -21.44 -14.15
CA ALA A 98 -1.03 -22.26 -14.37
C ALA A 98 0.16 -21.77 -13.53
N ASP A 99 0.33 -20.46 -13.40
CA ASP A 99 1.35 -19.85 -12.54
C ASP A 99 1.13 -20.24 -11.07
N VAL A 100 -0.10 -20.26 -10.57
CA VAL A 100 -0.43 -20.70 -9.20
C VAL A 100 0.03 -22.15 -8.98
N GLU A 101 -0.24 -23.06 -9.91
CA GLU A 101 0.22 -24.46 -9.78
C GLU A 101 1.75 -24.58 -9.83
N ARG A 102 2.43 -23.81 -10.66
CA ARG A 102 3.90 -23.74 -10.70
C ARG A 102 4.47 -23.29 -9.35
N LEU A 103 3.89 -22.25 -8.75
CA LEU A 103 4.29 -21.70 -7.45
C LEU A 103 4.06 -22.69 -6.30
N LYS A 104 2.95 -23.43 -6.30
CA LYS A 104 2.73 -24.54 -5.38
C LYS A 104 3.81 -25.62 -5.50
N GLY A 105 4.40 -25.79 -6.67
CA GLY A 105 5.56 -26.64 -6.88
C GLY A 105 6.79 -26.19 -6.10
N HIS A 106 7.07 -24.88 -6.04
CA HIS A 106 8.16 -24.30 -5.23
C HIS A 106 7.90 -24.47 -3.72
N ILE A 107 6.65 -24.29 -3.28
CA ILE A 107 6.27 -24.49 -1.88
C ILE A 107 6.48 -25.96 -1.47
N ARG A 108 6.05 -26.93 -2.31
CA ARG A 108 6.25 -28.37 -2.04
C ARG A 108 7.72 -28.77 -1.96
N LYS A 109 8.60 -28.07 -2.69
CA LYS A 109 10.06 -28.29 -2.62
C LYS A 109 10.71 -27.67 -1.40
N GLY A 110 9.99 -26.82 -0.66
CA GLY A 110 10.51 -26.09 0.49
C GLY A 110 11.32 -24.85 0.14
N ASP A 111 11.22 -24.34 -1.10
CA ASP A 111 11.90 -23.11 -1.54
C ASP A 111 11.33 -21.87 -0.82
N ILE A 112 10.03 -21.86 -0.61
CA ILE A 112 9.24 -20.76 -0.02
C ILE A 112 8.06 -21.31 0.78
N PHE A 113 7.52 -20.51 1.70
CA PHE A 113 6.27 -20.77 2.40
C PHE A 113 5.07 -20.11 1.70
N GLN A 114 5.29 -18.89 1.20
CA GLN A 114 4.30 -18.08 0.50
C GLN A 114 4.98 -17.26 -0.59
N VAL A 115 4.24 -16.97 -1.65
CA VAL A 115 4.64 -16.03 -2.70
C VAL A 115 3.40 -15.30 -3.23
N VAL A 116 3.57 -14.04 -3.63
CA VAL A 116 2.46 -13.19 -4.06
C VAL A 116 2.65 -12.80 -5.54
N PRO A 117 2.23 -13.67 -6.49
CA PRO A 117 2.20 -13.30 -7.90
C PRO A 117 1.14 -12.25 -8.16
N SER A 118 1.38 -11.40 -9.14
CA SER A 118 0.45 -10.33 -9.50
C SER A 118 0.22 -10.25 -11.00
N ARG A 119 -0.83 -9.52 -11.38
CA ARG A 119 -1.10 -9.16 -12.77
C ARG A 119 -1.58 -7.73 -12.87
N CYS A 120 -1.33 -7.14 -14.02
CA CYS A 120 -1.65 -5.75 -14.31
C CYS A 120 -2.95 -5.67 -15.15
N PHE A 121 -3.80 -4.74 -14.78
CA PHE A 121 -5.01 -4.34 -15.50
C PHE A 121 -4.80 -2.94 -16.05
N SER A 122 -5.04 -2.76 -17.35
CA SER A 122 -4.92 -1.46 -18.01
C SER A 122 -6.26 -0.99 -18.55
N LEU A 123 -6.50 0.32 -18.41
CA LEU A 123 -7.73 0.96 -18.86
C LEU A 123 -7.49 2.45 -19.18
N PRO A 124 -8.31 3.06 -20.07
CA PRO A 124 -8.22 4.49 -20.33
C PRO A 124 -8.54 5.33 -19.10
N CYS A 125 -7.74 6.34 -18.79
CA CYS A 125 -7.96 7.27 -17.69
C CYS A 125 -7.60 8.71 -18.09
N PRO A 126 -8.41 9.37 -18.91
CA PRO A 126 -8.10 10.72 -19.40
C PRO A 126 -8.22 11.80 -18.32
N GLN A 127 -8.88 11.52 -17.20
CA GLN A 127 -9.15 12.48 -16.13
C GLN A 127 -8.82 11.89 -14.74
N PRO A 128 -7.55 11.72 -14.38
CA PRO A 128 -7.12 11.02 -13.16
C PRO A 128 -7.70 11.58 -11.86
N LEU A 129 -7.81 12.92 -11.75
CA LEU A 129 -8.37 13.55 -10.54
C LEU A 129 -9.84 13.18 -10.30
N LEU A 130 -10.61 13.02 -11.37
CA LEU A 130 -12.02 12.62 -11.26
C LEU A 130 -12.13 11.15 -10.88
N ALA A 131 -11.30 10.28 -11.46
CA ALA A 131 -11.20 8.88 -11.08
C ALA A 131 -10.81 8.74 -9.59
N TYR A 132 -9.83 9.50 -9.11
CA TYR A 132 -9.48 9.55 -7.69
C TYR A 132 -10.65 10.00 -6.81
N ARG A 133 -11.39 11.03 -7.22
CA ARG A 133 -12.58 11.50 -6.46
C ARG A 133 -13.66 10.43 -6.38
N GLN A 134 -13.82 9.63 -7.42
CA GLN A 134 -14.74 8.49 -7.42
C GLN A 134 -14.23 7.40 -6.47
N LEU A 135 -12.97 6.97 -6.60
CA LEU A 135 -12.33 6.01 -5.70
C LEU A 135 -12.47 6.41 -4.23
N LYS A 136 -12.30 7.69 -3.90
CA LYS A 136 -12.47 8.22 -2.53
C LYS A 136 -13.88 8.03 -1.99
N LYS A 137 -14.90 8.02 -2.85
CA LYS A 137 -16.31 7.79 -2.45
C LYS A 137 -16.64 6.32 -2.30
N THR A 138 -16.15 5.49 -3.23
CA THR A 138 -16.51 4.07 -3.29
C THR A 138 -15.68 3.21 -2.36
N ASN A 139 -14.38 3.56 -2.19
CA ASN A 139 -13.44 2.76 -1.41
C ASN A 139 -12.55 3.62 -0.49
N PRO A 140 -13.10 4.31 0.52
CA PRO A 140 -12.30 5.06 1.47
C PRO A 140 -11.37 4.12 2.24
N SER A 141 -10.10 4.48 2.32
CA SER A 141 -9.04 3.70 2.98
C SER A 141 -8.21 4.58 3.91
N PRO A 142 -7.47 4.01 4.86
CA PRO A 142 -6.63 4.79 5.79
C PRO A 142 -5.61 5.68 5.08
N TYR A 143 -5.05 5.21 3.98
CA TYR A 143 -4.08 5.95 3.19
C TYR A 143 -4.68 6.27 1.81
N MET A 144 -5.17 7.49 1.68
CA MET A 144 -5.66 8.03 0.42
C MET A 144 -4.65 9.05 -0.10
N PHE A 145 -4.17 8.88 -1.32
CA PHE A 145 -3.17 9.77 -1.91
C PHE A 145 -3.44 10.05 -3.39
N TYR A 146 -3.02 11.22 -3.81
CA TYR A 146 -3.03 11.66 -5.20
C TYR A 146 -1.76 12.47 -5.46
N MET A 147 -0.94 12.01 -6.36
CA MET A 147 0.30 12.66 -6.79
C MET A 147 0.22 12.95 -8.28
N ASN A 148 0.53 14.16 -8.66
CA ASN A 148 0.57 14.55 -10.06
C ASN A 148 1.96 15.11 -10.38
N ASP A 149 2.74 14.33 -11.05
CA ASP A 149 4.04 14.67 -11.57
C ASP A 149 3.93 15.20 -13.02
N ARG A 150 5.06 15.55 -13.63
CA ARG A 150 5.10 15.98 -15.02
C ARG A 150 4.94 14.81 -16.00
N GLU A 151 5.41 13.63 -15.60
CA GLU A 151 5.50 12.44 -16.44
C GLU A 151 4.38 11.43 -16.13
N PHE A 152 3.84 11.46 -14.92
CA PHE A 152 2.81 10.52 -14.48
C PHE A 152 1.85 11.11 -13.47
N THR A 153 0.73 10.47 -13.29
CA THR A 153 -0.16 10.66 -12.15
C THR A 153 -0.27 9.35 -11.37
N LEU A 154 -0.23 9.44 -10.06
CA LEU A 154 -0.38 8.31 -9.15
C LEU A 154 -1.49 8.62 -8.16
N PHE A 155 -2.45 7.72 -8.02
CA PHE A 155 -3.43 7.81 -6.95
C PHE A 155 -3.80 6.45 -6.40
N GLY A 156 -4.20 6.40 -5.13
CA GLY A 156 -4.56 5.14 -4.51
C GLY A 156 -5.37 5.29 -3.24
N ALA A 157 -5.89 4.13 -2.81
CA ALA A 157 -6.65 3.92 -1.58
C ALA A 157 -6.08 2.71 -0.84
N SER A 158 -4.86 2.85 -0.29
CA SER A 158 -4.18 1.75 0.38
C SER A 158 -4.77 1.49 1.76
N PRO A 159 -5.14 0.24 2.06
CA PRO A 159 -5.60 -0.14 3.39
C PRO A 159 -4.45 -0.46 4.35
N GLU A 160 -3.22 -0.57 3.87
CA GLU A 160 -2.12 -1.20 4.60
C GLU A 160 -0.93 -0.27 4.78
N SER A 161 -0.50 -0.12 6.05
CA SER A 161 0.74 0.54 6.41
C SER A 161 1.92 -0.39 6.14
N ALA A 162 2.97 0.12 5.53
CA ALA A 162 4.24 -0.59 5.43
C ALA A 162 4.99 -0.52 6.75
N VAL A 163 5.21 0.69 7.25
CA VAL A 163 5.88 0.95 8.52
C VAL A 163 5.61 2.38 8.97
N LYS A 164 5.51 2.58 10.29
CA LYS A 164 5.41 3.88 10.92
C LYS A 164 6.50 4.03 11.98
N PHE A 165 7.16 5.17 12.02
CA PHE A 165 8.20 5.47 12.98
C PHE A 165 8.04 6.88 13.55
N GLU A 166 8.10 6.99 14.86
CA GLU A 166 8.06 8.25 15.59
C GLU A 166 9.42 8.54 16.22
N THR A 167 10.09 9.56 15.75
CA THR A 167 11.46 9.89 16.18
C THR A 167 11.55 10.27 17.64
N HIS A 168 10.55 10.99 18.16
CA HIS A 168 10.59 11.49 19.55
C HIS A 168 10.56 10.34 20.56
N THR A 169 9.73 9.35 20.35
CA THR A 169 9.61 8.16 21.19
C THR A 169 10.55 7.04 20.77
N ARG A 170 11.16 7.15 19.59
CA ARG A 170 11.92 6.08 18.91
C ARG A 170 11.10 4.82 18.68
N GLN A 171 9.78 4.92 18.70
CA GLN A 171 8.89 3.80 18.50
C GLN A 171 8.64 3.55 17.01
N VAL A 172 8.79 2.31 16.60
CA VAL A 172 8.37 1.82 15.27
C VAL A 172 7.19 0.88 15.43
N GLU A 173 6.30 0.92 14.46
CA GLU A 173 5.09 0.10 14.43
C GLU A 173 4.87 -0.49 13.04
N MET A 174 4.48 -1.78 13.01
CA MET A 174 3.97 -2.49 11.85
C MET A 174 2.63 -3.13 12.18
N TYR A 175 1.74 -3.20 11.19
CA TYR A 175 0.37 -3.67 11.36
C TYR A 175 0.08 -4.82 10.40
N PRO A 176 0.52 -6.04 10.67
CA PRO A 176 0.15 -7.21 9.90
C PRO A 176 -1.37 -7.35 9.81
N ILE A 177 -1.88 -7.51 8.59
CA ILE A 177 -3.31 -7.69 8.30
C ILE A 177 -3.44 -8.93 7.42
N ALA A 178 -4.32 -9.85 7.80
CA ALA A 178 -4.69 -11.00 6.99
C ALA A 178 -6.16 -11.34 7.19
N GLY A 179 -6.67 -12.19 6.32
CA GLY A 179 -8.05 -12.62 6.38
C GLY A 179 -9.04 -11.47 6.14
N THR A 180 -9.95 -11.67 5.22
CA THR A 180 -10.99 -10.68 4.91
C THR A 180 -12.35 -11.36 4.88
N ARG A 181 -13.32 -10.80 5.57
CA ARG A 181 -14.73 -11.18 5.46
C ARG A 181 -15.57 -9.92 5.27
N ARG A 182 -16.64 -10.04 4.48
CA ARG A 182 -17.64 -8.96 4.38
C ARG A 182 -18.40 -8.84 5.69
N ARG A 183 -18.89 -7.64 6.01
CA ARG A 183 -19.78 -7.41 7.16
C ARG A 183 -21.10 -8.14 6.94
N GLY A 184 -21.68 -8.61 8.04
CA GLY A 184 -23.02 -9.17 8.05
C GLY A 184 -24.08 -8.09 7.90
N LEU A 185 -24.83 -8.06 6.78
CA LEU A 185 -25.81 -7.01 6.50
C LEU A 185 -27.22 -7.58 6.46
N ASN A 186 -28.19 -6.78 6.85
CA ASN A 186 -29.63 -6.98 6.59
C ASN A 186 -29.94 -6.59 5.14
N ALA A 187 -31.17 -6.91 4.70
CA ALA A 187 -31.62 -6.57 3.35
C ALA A 187 -31.68 -5.05 3.07
N ASP A 188 -31.78 -4.23 4.10
CA ASP A 188 -31.78 -2.76 4.03
C ASP A 188 -30.36 -2.15 4.06
N GLY A 189 -29.31 -2.99 4.11
CA GLY A 189 -27.91 -2.57 4.18
C GLY A 189 -27.42 -2.21 5.58
N SER A 190 -28.25 -2.27 6.61
CA SER A 190 -27.82 -2.07 8.01
C SER A 190 -27.05 -3.29 8.52
N ILE A 191 -26.22 -3.09 9.57
CA ILE A 191 -25.45 -4.19 10.19
C ILE A 191 -26.39 -5.16 10.91
N ASN A 192 -26.32 -6.43 10.54
CA ASN A 192 -26.94 -7.53 11.28
C ASN A 192 -25.93 -8.09 12.29
N LEU A 193 -26.10 -7.75 13.57
CA LEU A 193 -25.13 -8.08 14.62
C LEU A 193 -24.95 -9.59 14.81
N ASP A 194 -26.01 -10.41 14.65
CA ASP A 194 -25.92 -11.87 14.79
C ASP A 194 -25.12 -12.48 13.62
N LEU A 195 -25.46 -12.08 12.39
CA LEU A 195 -24.73 -12.54 11.21
C LEU A 195 -23.27 -12.06 11.22
N ASP A 196 -23.03 -10.81 11.60
CA ASP A 196 -21.70 -10.23 11.72
C ASP A 196 -20.84 -10.98 12.75
N GLY A 197 -21.44 -11.35 13.88
CA GLY A 197 -20.78 -12.15 14.91
C GLY A 197 -20.46 -13.58 14.47
N ARG A 198 -21.32 -14.21 13.67
CA ARG A 198 -21.05 -15.54 13.08
C ARG A 198 -19.92 -15.48 12.06
N ILE A 199 -19.89 -14.45 11.21
CA ILE A 199 -18.83 -14.24 10.22
C ILE A 199 -17.48 -13.99 10.94
N GLU A 200 -17.47 -13.23 12.05
CA GLU A 200 -16.28 -13.07 12.87
C GLU A 200 -15.79 -14.39 13.43
N LEU A 201 -16.68 -15.20 13.96
CA LEU A 201 -16.35 -16.51 14.51
C LEU A 201 -15.75 -17.44 13.43
N ASP A 202 -16.35 -17.44 12.23
CA ASP A 202 -15.81 -18.16 11.08
C ASP A 202 -14.40 -17.70 10.74
N LEU A 203 -14.18 -16.39 10.68
CA LEU A 203 -12.84 -15.83 10.41
C LEU A 203 -11.81 -16.24 11.49
N ARG A 204 -12.19 -16.21 12.76
CA ARG A 204 -11.31 -16.61 13.88
C ARG A 204 -10.97 -18.09 13.87
N GLN A 205 -11.85 -18.93 13.36
CA GLN A 205 -11.70 -20.39 13.30
C GLN A 205 -11.05 -20.87 12.00
N ASP A 206 -10.86 -19.98 11.03
CA ASP A 206 -10.20 -20.32 9.78
C ASP A 206 -8.69 -20.58 10.02
N SER A 207 -8.30 -21.85 9.93
CA SER A 207 -6.93 -22.26 10.20
C SER A 207 -5.94 -21.76 9.16
N LYS A 208 -6.36 -21.59 7.89
CA LYS A 208 -5.53 -21.03 6.82
C LYS A 208 -5.23 -19.56 7.10
N GLU A 209 -6.28 -18.76 7.32
CA GLU A 209 -6.13 -17.33 7.61
C GLU A 209 -5.31 -17.08 8.87
N THR A 210 -5.52 -17.90 9.92
CA THR A 210 -4.76 -17.85 11.16
C THR A 210 -3.27 -18.16 10.94
N ALA A 211 -2.96 -19.20 10.18
CA ALA A 211 -1.57 -19.59 9.89
C ALA A 211 -0.86 -18.53 9.04
N GLU A 212 -1.53 -18.00 8.02
CA GLU A 212 -1.02 -16.89 7.20
C GLU A 212 -0.76 -15.65 8.06
N HIS A 213 -1.69 -15.28 8.91
CA HIS A 213 -1.55 -14.13 9.78
C HIS A 213 -0.37 -14.26 10.75
N LEU A 214 -0.20 -15.40 11.41
CA LEU A 214 0.93 -15.64 12.30
C LEU A 214 2.27 -15.58 11.58
N MET A 215 2.34 -16.07 10.34
CA MET A 215 3.53 -15.94 9.49
C MET A 215 3.85 -14.47 9.21
N LEU A 216 2.85 -13.63 8.91
CA LEU A 216 3.05 -12.19 8.69
C LEU A 216 3.47 -11.45 9.97
N VAL A 217 2.95 -11.84 11.13
CA VAL A 217 3.38 -11.31 12.43
C VAL A 217 4.85 -11.65 12.70
N ASP A 218 5.26 -12.88 12.43
CA ASP A 218 6.64 -13.30 12.61
C ASP A 218 7.60 -12.60 11.64
N LEU A 219 7.16 -12.39 10.40
CA LEU A 219 7.89 -11.62 9.41
C LEU A 219 8.07 -10.16 9.85
N ALA A 220 7.02 -9.50 10.37
CA ALA A 220 7.12 -8.15 10.92
C ALA A 220 8.07 -8.06 12.11
N ARG A 221 8.05 -9.05 13.00
CA ARG A 221 9.01 -9.15 14.11
C ARG A 221 10.45 -9.26 13.60
N ASN A 222 10.67 -10.08 12.59
CA ASN A 222 11.98 -10.24 11.97
C ASN A 222 12.47 -8.92 11.33
N ASP A 223 11.62 -8.23 10.57
CA ASP A 223 11.93 -6.96 9.94
C ASP A 223 12.33 -5.89 10.98
N LEU A 224 11.54 -5.75 12.06
CA LEU A 224 11.82 -4.79 13.13
C LEU A 224 13.07 -5.17 13.96
N SER A 225 13.36 -6.45 14.13
CA SER A 225 14.55 -6.92 14.87
C SER A 225 15.86 -6.48 14.24
N ARG A 226 15.86 -6.12 12.95
CA ARG A 226 17.06 -5.62 12.22
C ARG A 226 17.46 -4.22 12.66
N VAL A 227 16.54 -3.41 13.17
CA VAL A 227 16.76 -1.99 13.48
C VAL A 227 16.41 -1.60 14.92
N CYS A 228 15.75 -2.49 15.65
CA CYS A 228 15.35 -2.25 17.03
C CYS A 228 16.39 -2.75 18.03
N ARG A 229 16.36 -2.19 19.22
CA ARG A 229 17.14 -2.71 20.35
C ARG A 229 16.75 -4.17 20.63
N PRO A 230 17.70 -5.01 21.02
CA PRO A 230 17.39 -6.37 21.46
C PRO A 230 16.27 -6.38 22.51
N GLU A 231 15.40 -7.37 22.44
CA GLU A 231 14.27 -7.59 23.37
C GLU A 231 13.19 -6.50 23.39
N SER A 232 13.28 -5.46 22.55
CA SER A 232 12.27 -4.40 22.47
C SER A 232 11.15 -4.66 21.49
N VAL A 233 11.27 -5.71 20.66
CA VAL A 233 10.24 -6.04 19.67
C VAL A 233 9.15 -6.86 20.33
N GLU A 234 7.95 -6.29 20.39
CA GLU A 234 6.79 -6.87 21.06
C GLU A 234 5.57 -6.92 20.14
N VAL A 235 4.75 -7.95 20.32
CA VAL A 235 3.41 -8.04 19.73
C VAL A 235 2.42 -7.51 20.74
N VAL A 236 2.10 -6.23 20.67
CA VAL A 236 1.24 -5.54 21.64
C VAL A 236 -0.25 -5.83 21.43
N SER A 237 -0.62 -6.30 20.26
CA SER A 237 -1.96 -6.78 19.93
C SER A 237 -1.82 -7.94 18.95
N LEU A 238 -2.45 -9.06 19.25
CA LEU A 238 -2.37 -10.27 18.41
C LEU A 238 -3.77 -10.73 18.01
N MET A 239 -4.01 -10.83 16.69
CA MET A 239 -5.22 -11.40 16.07
C MET A 239 -6.53 -10.72 16.49
N ASP A 240 -6.51 -9.40 16.65
CA ASP A 240 -7.72 -8.62 16.88
C ASP A 240 -8.54 -8.51 15.60
N ILE A 241 -9.87 -8.66 15.74
CA ILE A 241 -10.76 -8.39 14.60
C ILE A 241 -11.08 -6.89 14.54
N LYS A 242 -10.59 -6.24 13.48
CA LYS A 242 -10.92 -4.86 13.16
C LYS A 242 -12.09 -4.83 12.18
N ARG A 243 -13.19 -4.17 12.58
CA ARG A 243 -14.39 -4.00 11.75
C ARG A 243 -14.37 -2.63 11.09
N PHE A 244 -14.46 -2.63 9.77
CA PHE A 244 -14.61 -1.44 8.95
C PHE A 244 -16.07 -1.34 8.44
N SER A 245 -16.37 -0.35 7.60
CA SER A 245 -17.73 -0.14 7.09
C SER A 245 -18.29 -1.36 6.33
N HIS A 246 -17.47 -2.02 5.50
CA HIS A 246 -17.90 -3.08 4.59
C HIS A 246 -17.26 -4.44 4.85
N ILE A 247 -16.12 -4.45 5.55
CA ILE A 247 -15.30 -5.65 5.76
C ILE A 247 -14.79 -5.73 7.20
N MET A 248 -14.30 -6.91 7.57
CA MET A 248 -13.51 -7.13 8.79
C MET A 248 -12.24 -7.90 8.46
N HIS A 249 -11.18 -7.65 9.22
CA HIS A 249 -9.88 -8.29 9.08
C HIS A 249 -9.33 -8.77 10.42
N ILE A 250 -8.45 -9.77 10.36
CA ILE A 250 -7.54 -10.10 11.46
C ILE A 250 -6.37 -9.12 11.40
N CYS A 251 -6.13 -8.40 12.48
CA CYS A 251 -5.06 -7.41 12.60
C CYS A 251 -4.22 -7.70 13.83
N SER A 252 -2.91 -7.50 13.71
CA SER A 252 -1.98 -7.46 14.84
C SER A 252 -1.19 -6.16 14.82
N THR A 253 -0.55 -5.85 15.94
CA THR A 253 0.35 -4.72 16.05
C THR A 253 1.67 -5.19 16.63
N VAL A 254 2.73 -4.98 15.88
CA VAL A 254 4.11 -5.27 16.28
C VAL A 254 4.82 -3.93 16.47
N THR A 255 5.43 -3.74 17.63
CA THR A 255 6.18 -2.51 17.95
C THR A 255 7.60 -2.83 18.33
N GLY A 256 8.46 -1.81 18.29
CA GLY A 256 9.83 -1.92 18.76
C GLY A 256 10.44 -0.55 19.06
N GLN A 257 11.51 -0.55 19.84
CA GLN A 257 12.32 0.64 20.13
C GLN A 257 13.53 0.66 19.20
N VAL A 258 13.53 1.56 18.24
CA VAL A 258 14.60 1.71 17.25
C VAL A 258 15.91 2.08 17.92
N ASP A 259 17.01 1.40 17.56
CA ASP A 259 18.34 1.70 18.07
C ASP A 259 18.72 3.18 17.79
N PRO A 260 19.36 3.90 18.75
CA PRO A 260 19.70 5.31 18.59
C PRO A 260 20.55 5.63 17.35
N HIS A 261 21.33 4.68 16.85
CA HIS A 261 22.18 4.85 15.68
C HIS A 261 21.45 4.67 14.36
N MET A 262 20.22 4.12 14.36
CA MET A 262 19.40 3.91 13.18
C MET A 262 18.58 5.15 12.84
N THR A 263 18.44 5.41 11.57
CA THR A 263 17.66 6.52 11.01
C THR A 263 16.25 6.05 10.59
N ALA A 264 15.37 6.99 10.26
CA ALA A 264 14.07 6.64 9.65
C ALA A 264 14.23 5.89 8.32
N PHE A 265 15.31 6.14 7.59
CA PHE A 265 15.61 5.44 6.34
C PHE A 265 16.01 3.97 6.59
N ASP A 266 16.78 3.70 7.64
CA ASP A 266 17.12 2.33 8.06
C ASP A 266 15.87 1.57 8.48
N VAL A 267 14.95 2.21 9.20
CA VAL A 267 13.64 1.65 9.55
C VAL A 267 12.84 1.31 8.30
N PHE A 268 12.77 2.22 7.33
CA PHE A 268 12.11 1.97 6.07
C PHE A 268 12.69 0.77 5.32
N THR A 269 14.00 0.71 5.17
CA THR A 269 14.68 -0.35 4.42
C THR A 269 14.57 -1.71 5.09
N SER A 270 14.46 -1.77 6.43
CA SER A 270 14.26 -3.03 7.15
C SER A 270 12.89 -3.67 6.84
N ALA A 271 11.86 -2.85 6.66
CA ALA A 271 10.50 -3.30 6.36
C ALA A 271 10.25 -3.52 4.87
N PHE A 272 11.06 -2.93 3.99
CA PHE A 272 10.88 -2.98 2.53
C PHE A 272 11.62 -4.16 1.89
N PRO A 273 11.01 -4.83 0.87
CA PRO A 273 9.61 -4.74 0.47
C PRO A 273 8.70 -5.46 1.46
N ALA A 274 7.42 -5.10 1.44
CA ALA A 274 6.43 -5.74 2.29
C ALA A 274 6.29 -7.23 1.96
N GLY A 275 6.31 -8.09 3.00
CA GLY A 275 6.15 -9.54 2.83
C GLY A 275 4.78 -9.93 2.31
N THR A 276 3.74 -9.15 2.62
CA THR A 276 2.37 -9.30 2.10
C THR A 276 2.29 -9.14 0.58
N LEU A 277 3.30 -8.57 -0.06
CA LEU A 277 3.38 -8.34 -1.51
C LEU A 277 4.48 -9.12 -2.21
N SER A 278 5.40 -9.72 -1.46
CA SER A 278 6.50 -10.53 -2.00
C SER A 278 6.34 -12.01 -1.63
N GLY A 279 6.40 -12.32 -0.37
CA GLY A 279 6.32 -13.68 0.17
C GLY A 279 7.37 -13.93 1.24
N ALA A 280 7.50 -15.19 1.62
CA ALA A 280 8.40 -15.63 2.68
C ALA A 280 9.13 -16.91 2.30
N PRO A 281 10.49 -16.99 2.42
CA PRO A 281 11.44 -15.89 2.66
C PRO A 281 11.49 -14.85 1.51
N LYS A 282 11.60 -13.57 1.84
CA LYS A 282 11.54 -12.46 0.86
C LYS A 282 12.49 -12.61 -0.33
N PRO A 283 13.81 -12.85 -0.16
CA PRO A 283 14.73 -12.90 -1.30
C PRO A 283 14.32 -13.98 -2.31
N ARG A 284 14.03 -15.19 -1.83
CA ARG A 284 13.65 -16.30 -2.73
C ARG A 284 12.30 -16.09 -3.41
N ALA A 285 11.34 -15.52 -2.70
CA ALA A 285 10.04 -15.16 -3.27
C ALA A 285 10.19 -14.13 -4.40
N ILE A 286 11.05 -13.12 -4.22
CA ILE A 286 11.32 -12.09 -5.24
C ILE A 286 11.96 -12.68 -6.49
N GLU A 287 12.94 -13.56 -6.35
CA GLU A 287 13.56 -14.26 -7.49
C GLU A 287 12.51 -15.05 -8.29
N ILE A 288 11.65 -15.80 -7.62
CA ILE A 288 10.58 -16.57 -8.26
C ILE A 288 9.57 -15.65 -8.96
N ILE A 289 9.23 -14.50 -8.37
CA ILE A 289 8.34 -13.51 -8.97
C ILE A 289 8.95 -12.92 -10.24
N ASP A 290 10.23 -12.57 -10.19
CA ASP A 290 10.94 -12.01 -11.36
C ASP A 290 11.02 -13.00 -12.53
N GLU A 291 11.21 -14.28 -12.24
CA GLU A 291 11.17 -15.35 -13.26
C GLU A 291 9.77 -15.58 -13.83
N LEU A 292 8.72 -15.30 -13.06
CA LEU A 292 7.34 -15.64 -13.40
C LEU A 292 6.61 -14.52 -14.12
N GLU A 293 6.74 -13.29 -13.63
CA GLU A 293 5.99 -12.16 -14.13
C GLU A 293 6.55 -11.65 -15.46
N PRO A 294 5.69 -11.35 -16.46
CA PRO A 294 6.13 -10.97 -17.80
C PRO A 294 6.72 -9.56 -17.86
N ALA A 295 6.46 -8.74 -16.84
CA ALA A 295 6.90 -7.36 -16.75
C ALA A 295 7.21 -7.00 -15.28
N ASP A 296 8.05 -6.00 -15.11
CA ASP A 296 8.38 -5.48 -13.78
C ASP A 296 7.17 -4.81 -13.14
N ARG A 297 7.11 -4.88 -11.82
CA ARG A 297 5.96 -4.40 -11.03
C ARG A 297 5.82 -2.88 -10.99
N GLY A 298 6.85 -2.13 -11.37
CA GLY A 298 6.86 -0.68 -11.25
C GLY A 298 6.62 -0.25 -9.79
N ILE A 299 5.55 0.50 -9.57
CA ILE A 299 5.18 0.99 -8.23
C ILE A 299 4.47 -0.03 -7.35
N TYR A 300 3.94 -1.11 -7.91
CA TYR A 300 3.17 -2.10 -7.15
C TYR A 300 4.04 -2.82 -6.12
N GLY A 301 3.58 -2.86 -4.88
CA GLY A 301 4.34 -3.39 -3.75
C GLY A 301 5.47 -2.48 -3.28
N GLY A 302 5.61 -1.30 -3.88
CA GLY A 302 6.41 -0.20 -3.37
C GLY A 302 5.70 0.51 -2.21
N THR A 303 6.13 1.73 -1.90
CA THR A 303 5.56 2.52 -0.80
C THR A 303 5.28 3.96 -1.22
N VAL A 304 4.25 4.53 -0.62
CA VAL A 304 3.91 5.95 -0.72
C VAL A 304 3.71 6.50 0.69
N GLY A 305 4.36 7.62 0.99
CA GLY A 305 4.26 8.21 2.32
C GLY A 305 5.13 9.45 2.47
N TYR A 306 5.58 9.70 3.68
CA TYR A 306 6.42 10.86 3.95
C TYR A 306 7.49 10.58 5.00
N PHE A 307 8.59 11.30 4.85
CA PHE A 307 9.54 11.60 5.91
C PHE A 307 9.34 13.07 6.29
N ASP A 308 9.12 13.37 7.54
CA ASP A 308 9.08 14.75 7.98
C ASP A 308 10.45 15.26 8.44
N PHE A 309 10.58 16.59 8.57
CA PHE A 309 11.84 17.22 9.01
C PHE A 309 12.20 16.94 10.48
N SER A 310 11.28 16.37 11.25
CA SER A 310 11.58 15.89 12.62
C SER A 310 12.15 14.48 12.62
N GLY A 311 12.16 13.81 11.44
CA GLY A 311 12.62 12.45 11.26
C GLY A 311 11.54 11.38 11.45
N ASN A 312 10.27 11.75 11.53
CA ASN A 312 9.18 10.80 11.55
C ASN A 312 8.95 10.22 10.16
N LEU A 313 8.41 9.02 10.12
CA LEU A 313 8.11 8.25 8.92
C LEU A 313 6.71 7.66 9.02
N ASP A 314 5.92 7.79 7.97
CA ASP A 314 4.65 7.05 7.82
C ASP A 314 4.49 6.65 6.35
N MET A 315 4.56 5.34 6.08
CA MET A 315 4.56 4.76 4.75
C MET A 315 3.42 3.76 4.58
N ALA A 316 2.63 3.95 3.53
CA ALA A 316 1.66 2.97 3.06
C ALA A 316 2.27 2.08 1.99
N ILE A 317 1.80 0.84 1.88
CA ILE A 317 2.13 -0.03 0.76
C ILE A 317 1.37 0.45 -0.48
N ALA A 318 2.04 0.53 -1.62
CA ALA A 318 1.43 0.92 -2.90
C ALA A 318 0.62 -0.24 -3.49
N ILE A 319 -0.57 -0.43 -2.95
CA ILE A 319 -1.62 -1.35 -3.43
C ILE A 319 -2.93 -0.59 -3.60
N ARG A 320 -3.85 -1.13 -4.37
CA ARG A 320 -5.09 -0.42 -4.74
C ARG A 320 -4.78 0.96 -5.29
N THR A 321 -3.81 0.98 -6.18
CA THR A 321 -3.15 2.17 -6.70
C THR A 321 -3.17 2.11 -8.22
N ALA A 322 -3.56 3.23 -8.82
CA ALA A 322 -3.50 3.43 -10.25
C ALA A 322 -2.29 4.31 -10.60
N PHE A 323 -1.48 3.84 -11.52
CA PHE A 323 -0.39 4.59 -12.14
C PHE A 323 -0.83 4.99 -13.53
N ILE A 324 -0.83 6.29 -13.82
CA ILE A 324 -1.35 6.83 -15.08
C ILE A 324 -0.23 7.53 -15.84
N ARG A 325 -0.03 7.08 -17.08
CA ARG A 325 0.85 7.69 -18.06
C ARG A 325 0.14 7.70 -19.41
N ASP A 326 0.27 8.76 -20.18
CA ASP A 326 -0.31 8.89 -21.53
C ASP A 326 -1.82 8.59 -21.58
N HIS A 327 -2.57 9.01 -20.54
CA HIS A 327 -4.02 8.77 -20.37
C HIS A 327 -4.41 7.30 -20.20
N GLU A 328 -3.49 6.42 -19.95
CA GLU A 328 -3.72 5.01 -19.61
C GLU A 328 -3.40 4.77 -18.14
N ALA A 329 -4.32 4.16 -17.41
CA ALA A 329 -4.12 3.71 -16.04
C ALA A 329 -3.70 2.25 -16.02
N SER A 330 -2.69 1.96 -15.21
CA SER A 330 -2.26 0.61 -14.85
C SER A 330 -2.57 0.36 -13.38
N VAL A 331 -3.34 -0.70 -13.09
CA VAL A 331 -3.68 -1.16 -11.75
C VAL A 331 -3.17 -2.58 -11.58
N GLN A 332 -2.32 -2.82 -10.60
CA GLN A 332 -1.75 -4.14 -10.36
C GLN A 332 -2.33 -4.75 -9.09
N ALA A 333 -2.65 -6.05 -9.14
CA ALA A 333 -3.21 -6.79 -8.02
C ALA A 333 -2.65 -8.21 -7.98
N GLY A 334 -2.41 -8.72 -6.77
CA GLY A 334 -1.88 -10.05 -6.53
C GLY A 334 -2.65 -10.80 -5.45
N ALA A 335 -2.42 -12.10 -5.38
CA ALA A 335 -2.94 -12.98 -4.35
C ALA A 335 -1.80 -13.78 -3.69
N GLY A 336 -1.91 -14.02 -2.40
CA GLY A 336 -0.93 -14.80 -1.63
C GLY A 336 -1.11 -16.30 -1.87
N ILE A 337 -0.14 -16.93 -2.52
CA ILE A 337 -0.18 -18.35 -2.83
C ILE A 337 0.50 -19.14 -1.72
N VAL A 338 -0.25 -20.04 -1.14
CA VAL A 338 0.20 -21.07 -0.17
C VAL A 338 -0.10 -22.46 -0.70
N LEU A 339 0.31 -23.51 0.01
CA LEU A 339 0.16 -24.89 -0.45
C LEU A 339 -1.29 -25.28 -0.76
N ASP A 340 -2.23 -24.79 0.06
CA ASP A 340 -3.65 -25.10 -0.06
C ASP A 340 -4.41 -24.14 -0.99
N SER A 341 -3.73 -23.18 -1.64
CA SER A 341 -4.34 -22.26 -2.59
C SER A 341 -5.02 -22.98 -3.75
N VAL A 342 -6.21 -22.52 -4.09
CA VAL A 342 -7.00 -23.01 -5.23
C VAL A 342 -6.88 -22.02 -6.39
N PRO A 343 -6.32 -22.40 -7.55
CA PRO A 343 -6.01 -21.45 -8.63
C PRO A 343 -7.18 -20.55 -9.05
N ALA A 344 -8.38 -21.10 -9.17
CA ALA A 344 -9.57 -20.32 -9.55
C ALA A 344 -9.97 -19.28 -8.49
N SER A 345 -9.77 -19.60 -7.20
CA SER A 345 -10.05 -18.67 -6.11
C SER A 345 -9.03 -17.54 -6.08
N GLU A 346 -7.75 -17.85 -6.23
CA GLU A 346 -6.67 -16.86 -6.25
C GLU A 346 -6.78 -15.93 -7.47
N TRP A 347 -7.14 -16.47 -8.62
CA TRP A 347 -7.46 -15.68 -9.81
C TRP A 347 -8.61 -14.70 -9.55
N GLN A 348 -9.71 -15.18 -8.96
CA GLN A 348 -10.85 -14.33 -8.64
C GLN A 348 -10.48 -13.24 -7.61
N GLU A 349 -9.60 -13.58 -6.66
CA GLU A 349 -9.11 -12.62 -5.66
C GLU A 349 -8.38 -11.44 -6.31
N THR A 350 -7.52 -11.69 -7.32
CA THR A 350 -6.84 -10.60 -8.05
C THR A 350 -7.84 -9.65 -8.73
N ARG A 351 -8.92 -10.18 -9.30
CA ARG A 351 -9.99 -9.36 -9.88
C ARG A 351 -10.68 -8.51 -8.83
N ASN A 352 -11.13 -9.13 -7.75
CA ASN A 352 -11.83 -8.44 -6.67
C ASN A 352 -10.96 -7.33 -6.05
N LYS A 353 -9.63 -7.55 -5.97
CA LYS A 353 -8.69 -6.55 -5.47
C LYS A 353 -8.46 -5.39 -6.46
N ALA A 354 -8.52 -5.64 -7.76
CA ALA A 354 -8.41 -4.62 -8.79
C ALA A 354 -9.71 -3.81 -8.98
N GLU A 355 -10.87 -4.48 -8.82
CA GLU A 355 -12.21 -3.94 -9.11
C GLU A 355 -12.43 -2.55 -8.50
N ALA A 356 -12.11 -2.37 -7.21
CA ALA A 356 -12.27 -1.09 -6.53
C ALA A 356 -11.47 0.09 -7.12
N SER A 357 -10.43 -0.20 -7.90
CA SER A 357 -9.56 0.81 -8.51
C SER A 357 -9.79 0.96 -10.02
N VAL A 358 -10.56 0.02 -10.61
CA VAL A 358 -10.89 -0.05 -12.04
C VAL A 358 -12.30 0.48 -12.30
N GLU A 359 -13.25 0.28 -11.40
CA GLU A 359 -14.61 0.84 -11.43
C GLU A 359 -14.67 2.29 -10.89
#